data_09f749d3ef6fd95bd25e53e468added1
#
_entry.id   09f749d3ef6fd95bd25e53e468added1
#
_cell.length_a   1.000
_cell.length_b   1.000
_cell.length_c   1.000
_cell.angle_alpha   90.00
_cell.angle_beta   90.00
_cell.angle_gamma   90.00
#
_symmetry.space_group_name_H-M   'P 1'
#
loop_
_entity.id
_entity.type
_entity.pdbx_description
1 polymer ?
#
loop_
_entity_poly.entity_id
_entity_poly.type
_entity_poly.pdbx_seq_one_letter_code
_entity_poly.pdbx_strand_id
1 'polypeptide(L)'
;MRGDEPGGEGDSEALWNALQLAFAPGPVASFPWAGRHALIFRGGPGRDLLQRKLEAAGAKVKVIEAYSRLAPEYNAQTAALLQSALGSGGWWLFSSTEAVHNLQRLLEAAGLDAAVLHPQRALAIHPRIASALSEAGFGRVELTRAPLEEVLSTLHRLAAAPSLTPRMPA
;
A
#
# COMPACT_ATOMS: atom_id res chain seq x y z
N MET A 1 5.35 15.41 22.19
CA MET A 1 6.33 15.43 21.08
C MET A 1 5.99 14.29 20.15
N ARG A 2 5.30 14.56 19.04
CA ARG A 2 5.06 13.57 17.98
C ARG A 2 6.25 13.64 17.05
N GLY A 3 7.03 12.56 16.98
CA GLY A 3 8.09 12.42 16.01
C GLY A 3 7.48 12.28 14.62
N ASP A 4 7.73 13.25 13.75
CA ASP A 4 7.51 13.12 12.32
C ASP A 4 8.47 12.06 11.79
N GLU A 5 7.97 10.87 11.53
CA GLU A 5 8.73 9.89 10.75
C GLU A 5 8.86 10.41 9.31
N PRO A 6 10.06 10.40 8.72
CA PRO A 6 10.26 10.83 7.34
C PRO A 6 9.42 9.94 6.42
N GLY A 7 8.57 10.57 5.60
CA GLY A 7 7.73 9.92 4.61
C GLY A 7 8.55 8.96 3.74
N GLY A 8 8.02 7.76 3.54
CA GLY A 8 8.70 6.70 2.79
C GLY A 8 9.08 7.15 1.38
N GLU A 9 10.17 6.58 0.85
CA GLU A 9 10.65 6.78 -0.53
C GLU A 9 9.48 6.57 -1.51
N GLY A 10 8.99 7.67 -2.09
CA GLY A 10 7.85 7.67 -3.04
C GLY A 10 6.69 8.58 -2.65
N ASP A 11 6.75 9.31 -1.55
CA ASP A 11 5.77 10.31 -1.21
C ASP A 11 5.97 11.59 -2.06
N SER A 12 4.86 12.21 -2.46
CA SER A 12 4.88 13.47 -3.25
C SER A 12 5.64 14.61 -2.55
N GLU A 13 5.73 14.61 -1.22
CA GLU A 13 6.52 15.57 -0.46
C GLU A 13 8.01 15.29 -0.57
N ALA A 14 8.42 14.04 -0.44
CA ALA A 14 9.81 13.63 -0.61
C ALA A 14 10.30 13.94 -2.03
N LEU A 15 9.46 13.66 -3.05
CA LEU A 15 9.76 14.00 -4.44
C LEU A 15 9.87 15.51 -4.64
N TRP A 16 8.96 16.30 -4.07
CA TRP A 16 9.05 17.76 -4.14
C TRP A 16 10.36 18.28 -3.52
N ASN A 17 10.73 17.79 -2.34
CA ASN A 17 11.97 18.18 -1.67
C ASN A 17 13.21 17.80 -2.50
N ALA A 18 13.21 16.61 -3.10
CA ALA A 18 14.28 16.17 -3.98
C ALA A 18 14.40 17.06 -5.23
N LEU A 19 13.27 17.45 -5.84
CA LEU A 19 13.24 18.38 -6.97
C LEU A 19 13.77 19.76 -6.57
N GLN A 20 13.45 20.25 -5.37
CA GLN A 20 13.99 21.51 -4.87
C GLN A 20 15.50 21.45 -4.72
N LEU A 21 16.04 20.37 -4.16
CA LEU A 21 17.48 20.19 -3.99
C LEU A 21 18.21 20.05 -5.35
N ALA A 22 17.62 19.32 -6.30
CA ALA A 22 18.25 19.04 -7.59
C ALA A 22 18.29 20.24 -8.52
N PHE A 23 17.28 21.13 -8.47
CA PHE A 23 17.08 22.19 -9.47
C PHE A 23 17.18 23.62 -8.91
N ALA A 24 17.38 23.79 -7.61
CA ALA A 24 17.56 25.10 -6.96
C ALA A 24 18.81 25.14 -6.09
N PRO A 25 20.00 25.21 -6.67
CA PRO A 25 21.21 25.54 -5.89
C PRO A 25 21.19 27.03 -5.52
N GLY A 26 20.55 27.40 -4.39
CA GLY A 26 20.49 28.77 -3.91
C GLY A 26 19.32 29.03 -2.96
N PRO A 27 19.24 30.24 -2.36
CA PRO A 27 18.13 30.59 -1.47
C PRO A 27 16.79 30.48 -2.22
N VAL A 28 15.79 29.95 -1.56
CA VAL A 28 14.47 29.52 -2.02
C VAL A 28 13.68 30.52 -2.90
N ALA A 29 14.12 31.75 -3.02
CA ALA A 29 13.45 32.85 -3.73
C ALA A 29 13.57 32.83 -5.27
N SER A 30 14.39 31.97 -5.87
CA SER A 30 14.60 31.94 -7.32
C SER A 30 14.39 30.53 -7.92
N PHE A 31 13.23 29.97 -7.70
CA PHE A 31 12.90 28.65 -8.26
C PHE A 31 12.75 28.75 -9.79
N PRO A 32 13.52 27.96 -10.59
CA PRO A 32 13.56 28.12 -12.04
C PRO A 32 12.36 27.49 -12.78
N TRP A 33 11.22 27.37 -12.10
CA TRP A 33 10.02 26.74 -12.68
C TRP A 33 9.14 27.69 -13.46
N ALA A 34 9.31 28.99 -13.33
CA ALA A 34 8.52 30.00 -14.06
C ALA A 34 8.60 29.78 -15.58
N GLY A 35 7.47 29.53 -16.20
CA GLY A 35 7.35 29.28 -17.64
C GLY A 35 7.80 27.90 -18.12
N ARG A 36 8.31 27.02 -17.24
CA ARG A 36 8.65 25.64 -17.60
C ARG A 36 7.42 24.74 -17.67
N HIS A 37 7.52 23.67 -18.47
CA HIS A 37 6.48 22.65 -18.59
C HIS A 37 6.85 21.44 -17.74
N ALA A 38 5.91 20.97 -16.94
CA ALA A 38 6.01 19.70 -16.18
C ALA A 38 4.92 18.74 -16.64
N LEU A 39 5.29 17.48 -16.91
CA LEU A 39 4.36 16.41 -17.22
C LEU A 39 4.35 15.43 -16.06
N ILE A 40 3.18 15.20 -15.47
CA ILE A 40 2.99 14.24 -14.38
C ILE A 40 2.21 13.04 -14.94
N PHE A 41 2.85 11.89 -15.04
CA PHE A 41 2.21 10.63 -15.39
C PHE A 41 1.78 9.94 -14.10
N ARG A 42 0.48 9.64 -13.95
CA ARG A 42 -0.04 8.95 -12.76
C ARG A 42 -1.19 8.03 -13.11
N GLY A 43 -1.52 7.10 -12.21
CA GLY A 43 -2.76 6.33 -12.27
C GLY A 43 -3.89 7.10 -11.61
N GLY A 44 -5.06 7.19 -12.29
CA GLY A 44 -6.32 7.70 -11.79
C GLY A 44 -6.33 8.93 -10.88
N PRO A 45 -7.45 9.24 -10.24
CA PRO A 45 -7.54 10.32 -9.25
C PRO A 45 -6.64 10.02 -8.05
N GLY A 46 -5.86 11.01 -7.61
CA GLY A 46 -4.91 10.88 -6.53
C GLY A 46 -4.51 12.23 -5.96
N ARG A 47 -3.51 12.22 -5.05
CA ARG A 47 -3.01 13.45 -4.43
C ARG A 47 -2.47 14.41 -5.48
N ASP A 48 -2.91 15.66 -5.44
CA ASP A 48 -2.51 16.74 -6.34
C ASP A 48 -1.40 17.65 -5.76
N LEU A 49 -0.79 17.24 -4.64
CA LEU A 49 0.19 18.03 -3.91
C LEU A 49 1.36 18.48 -4.81
N LEU A 50 1.96 17.56 -5.55
CA LEU A 50 3.08 17.86 -6.45
C LEU A 50 2.67 18.81 -7.57
N GLN A 51 1.49 18.59 -8.15
CA GLN A 51 0.92 19.47 -9.16
C GLN A 51 0.78 20.90 -8.63
N ARG A 52 0.09 21.06 -7.48
CA ARG A 52 -0.12 22.37 -6.85
C ARG A 52 1.19 23.08 -6.50
N LYS A 53 2.18 22.35 -5.98
CA LYS A 53 3.49 22.94 -5.64
C LYS A 53 4.24 23.41 -6.89
N LEU A 54 4.22 22.66 -7.98
CA LEU A 54 4.82 23.04 -9.25
C LEU A 54 4.10 24.25 -9.87
N GLU A 55 2.78 24.28 -9.88
CA GLU A 55 1.97 25.39 -10.38
C GLU A 55 2.22 26.67 -9.55
N ALA A 56 2.25 26.56 -8.22
CA ALA A 56 2.59 27.67 -7.32
C ALA A 56 4.02 28.20 -7.54
N ALA A 57 4.94 27.35 -8.00
CA ALA A 57 6.29 27.73 -8.39
C ALA A 57 6.37 28.31 -9.81
N GLY A 58 5.25 28.48 -10.53
CA GLY A 58 5.16 29.09 -11.85
C GLY A 58 5.32 28.12 -13.03
N ALA A 59 5.33 26.82 -12.80
CA ALA A 59 5.36 25.82 -13.87
C ALA A 59 3.98 25.67 -14.55
N LYS A 60 3.99 25.35 -15.85
CA LYS A 60 2.82 24.89 -16.56
C LYS A 60 2.73 23.37 -16.43
N VAL A 61 1.79 22.90 -15.61
CA VAL A 61 1.68 21.47 -15.30
C VAL A 61 0.60 20.82 -16.15
N LYS A 62 0.92 19.67 -16.76
CA LYS A 62 -0.03 18.78 -17.41
C LYS A 62 0.01 17.42 -16.72
N VAL A 63 -1.15 16.99 -16.23
CA VAL A 63 -1.33 15.64 -15.67
C VAL A 63 -1.84 14.73 -16.76
N ILE A 64 -1.21 13.57 -16.89
CA ILE A 64 -1.57 12.53 -17.84
C ILE A 64 -1.91 11.28 -17.05
N GLU A 65 -3.15 10.83 -17.18
CA GLU A 65 -3.55 9.53 -16.62
C GLU A 65 -2.99 8.43 -17.52
N ALA A 66 -1.97 7.74 -17.03
CA ALA A 66 -1.24 6.72 -17.77
C ALA A 66 -1.81 5.31 -17.55
N TYR A 67 -2.52 5.09 -16.45
CA TYR A 67 -3.21 3.84 -16.11
C TYR A 67 -4.36 4.11 -15.13
N SER A 68 -5.35 3.25 -15.14
CA SER A 68 -6.42 3.23 -14.13
C SER A 68 -6.22 2.05 -13.18
N ARG A 69 -6.55 2.26 -11.89
CA ARG A 69 -6.61 1.19 -10.91
C ARG A 69 -8.05 0.73 -10.82
N LEU A 70 -8.27 -0.52 -11.18
CA LEU A 70 -9.59 -1.13 -11.12
C LEU A 70 -9.60 -2.22 -10.05
N ALA A 71 -10.73 -2.36 -9.36
CA ALA A 71 -10.96 -3.53 -8.53
C ALA A 71 -11.01 -4.77 -9.44
N PRO A 72 -10.47 -5.93 -8.99
CA PRO A 72 -10.60 -7.16 -9.74
C PRO A 72 -12.07 -7.55 -9.88
N GLU A 73 -12.47 -7.97 -11.08
CA GLU A 73 -13.80 -8.49 -11.32
C GLU A 73 -13.95 -9.88 -10.71
N TYR A 74 -15.12 -10.15 -10.12
CA TYR A 74 -15.45 -11.50 -9.67
C TYR A 74 -15.90 -12.32 -10.86
N ASN A 75 -15.09 -13.29 -11.24
CA ASN A 75 -15.33 -14.25 -12.33
C ASN A 75 -14.80 -15.63 -11.93
N ALA A 76 -14.97 -16.63 -12.77
CA ALA A 76 -14.56 -18.00 -12.46
C ALA A 76 -13.06 -18.12 -12.09
N GLN A 77 -12.19 -17.35 -12.71
CA GLN A 77 -10.75 -17.36 -12.43
C GLN A 77 -10.44 -16.74 -11.05
N THR A 78 -11.00 -15.57 -10.76
CA THR A 78 -10.80 -14.91 -9.46
C THR A 78 -11.46 -15.69 -8.32
N ALA A 79 -12.59 -16.34 -8.58
CA ALA A 79 -13.24 -17.24 -7.63
C ALA A 79 -12.35 -18.43 -7.27
N ALA A 80 -11.76 -19.10 -8.27
CA ALA A 80 -10.85 -20.22 -8.06
C ALA A 80 -9.58 -19.80 -7.29
N LEU A 81 -9.01 -18.64 -7.62
CA LEU A 81 -7.85 -18.07 -6.91
C LEU A 81 -8.20 -17.76 -5.46
N LEU A 82 -9.36 -17.14 -5.20
CA LEU A 82 -9.82 -16.82 -3.84
C LEU A 82 -9.99 -18.09 -3.00
N GLN A 83 -10.67 -19.09 -3.54
CA GLN A 83 -10.87 -20.39 -2.86
C GLN A 83 -9.52 -21.08 -2.57
N SER A 84 -8.61 -21.11 -3.55
CA SER A 84 -7.27 -21.67 -3.37
C SER A 84 -6.49 -20.92 -2.28
N ALA A 85 -6.54 -19.59 -2.27
CA ALA A 85 -5.85 -18.78 -1.28
C ALA A 85 -6.43 -19.01 0.13
N LEU A 86 -7.75 -19.05 0.29
CA LEU A 86 -8.40 -19.32 1.58
C LEU A 86 -8.08 -20.72 2.11
N GLY A 87 -7.93 -21.72 1.24
CA GLY A 87 -7.60 -23.10 1.61
C GLY A 87 -6.11 -23.36 1.81
N SER A 88 -5.23 -22.48 1.38
CA SER A 88 -3.78 -22.74 1.34
C SER A 88 -3.09 -22.78 2.70
N GLY A 89 -3.66 -22.15 3.72
CA GLY A 89 -3.01 -21.94 5.02
C GLY A 89 -1.73 -21.09 4.94
N GLY A 90 -1.50 -20.42 3.82
CA GLY A 90 -0.35 -19.56 3.57
C GLY A 90 -0.42 -18.20 4.27
N TRP A 91 0.56 -17.35 3.99
CA TRP A 91 0.56 -15.96 4.37
C TRP A 91 0.11 -15.07 3.22
N TRP A 92 -0.80 -14.15 3.51
CA TRP A 92 -1.23 -13.13 2.56
C TRP A 92 -0.33 -11.90 2.71
N LEU A 93 0.20 -11.35 1.62
CA LEU A 93 0.99 -10.12 1.65
C LEU A 93 0.19 -8.97 1.05
N PHE A 94 0.04 -7.88 1.82
CA PHE A 94 -0.65 -6.68 1.38
C PHE A 94 0.29 -5.48 1.35
N SER A 95 0.34 -4.83 0.18
CA SER A 95 1.13 -3.62 -0.07
C SER A 95 0.29 -2.34 -0.13
N SER A 96 -1.04 -2.42 -0.01
CA SER A 96 -1.93 -1.26 0.02
C SER A 96 -3.23 -1.55 0.75
N THR A 97 -3.84 -0.52 1.35
CA THR A 97 -5.19 -0.61 1.92
C THR A 97 -6.26 -0.84 0.85
N GLU A 98 -6.03 -0.36 -0.38
CA GLU A 98 -6.91 -0.62 -1.51
C GLU A 98 -7.02 -2.12 -1.82
N ALA A 99 -5.91 -2.87 -1.72
CA ALA A 99 -5.93 -4.33 -1.90
C ALA A 99 -6.78 -5.03 -0.83
N VAL A 100 -6.79 -4.53 0.41
CA VAL A 100 -7.67 -5.06 1.48
C VAL A 100 -9.14 -4.82 1.13
N HIS A 101 -9.50 -3.60 0.71
CA HIS A 101 -10.87 -3.28 0.31
C HIS A 101 -11.31 -4.07 -0.94
N ASN A 102 -10.40 -4.33 -1.88
CA ASN A 102 -10.70 -5.15 -3.06
C ASN A 102 -10.95 -6.61 -2.68
N LEU A 103 -10.21 -7.15 -1.70
CA LEU A 103 -10.51 -8.48 -1.16
C LEU A 103 -11.89 -8.53 -0.51
N GLN A 104 -12.27 -7.53 0.29
CA GLN A 104 -13.61 -7.46 0.90
C GLN A 104 -14.71 -7.47 -0.18
N ARG A 105 -14.55 -6.68 -1.25
CA ARG A 105 -15.49 -6.69 -2.39
C ARG A 105 -15.57 -8.05 -3.10
N LEU A 106 -14.44 -8.75 -3.23
CA LEU A 106 -14.43 -10.10 -3.81
C LEU A 106 -15.15 -11.10 -2.92
N LEU A 107 -14.99 -11.01 -1.59
CA LEU A 107 -15.72 -11.86 -0.65
C LEU A 107 -17.22 -11.60 -0.72
N GLU A 108 -17.65 -10.34 -0.73
CA GLU A 108 -19.04 -9.95 -0.91
C GLU A 108 -19.63 -10.50 -2.21
N ALA A 109 -18.91 -10.33 -3.34
CA ALA A 109 -19.32 -10.84 -4.64
C ALA A 109 -19.38 -12.38 -4.69
N ALA A 110 -18.56 -13.05 -3.88
CA ALA A 110 -18.56 -14.50 -3.70
C ALA A 110 -19.67 -15.00 -2.75
N GLY A 111 -20.39 -14.10 -2.08
CA GLY A 111 -21.36 -14.45 -1.03
C GLY A 111 -20.71 -15.03 0.23
N LEU A 112 -19.43 -14.70 0.49
CA LEU A 112 -18.67 -15.17 1.64
C LEU A 112 -18.70 -14.14 2.77
N ASP A 113 -18.89 -14.61 4.00
CA ASP A 113 -18.79 -13.79 5.20
C ASP A 113 -17.31 -13.47 5.52
N ALA A 114 -17.06 -12.30 6.10
CA ALA A 114 -15.72 -11.89 6.54
C ALA A 114 -15.09 -12.86 7.55
N ALA A 115 -15.88 -13.67 8.26
CA ALA A 115 -15.41 -14.69 9.18
C ALA A 115 -14.46 -15.72 8.54
N VAL A 116 -14.49 -15.89 7.20
CA VAL A 116 -13.54 -16.74 6.48
C VAL A 116 -12.10 -16.24 6.58
N LEU A 117 -11.89 -14.96 6.93
CA LEU A 117 -10.58 -14.37 7.14
C LEU A 117 -10.01 -14.65 8.54
N HIS A 118 -10.85 -15.03 9.50
CA HIS A 118 -10.38 -15.25 10.89
C HIS A 118 -9.27 -16.31 11.02
N PRO A 119 -9.29 -17.46 10.32
CA PRO A 119 -8.15 -18.39 10.34
C PRO A 119 -6.95 -17.94 9.49
N GLN A 120 -7.07 -16.87 8.75
CA GLN A 120 -6.04 -16.42 7.81
C GLN A 120 -4.97 -15.58 8.49
N ARG A 121 -3.77 -15.58 7.88
CA ARG A 121 -2.57 -14.87 8.34
C ARG A 121 -2.11 -13.89 7.28
N ALA A 122 -1.85 -12.63 7.67
CA ALA A 122 -1.45 -11.59 6.74
C ALA A 122 -0.17 -10.88 7.16
N LEU A 123 0.61 -10.47 6.17
CA LEU A 123 1.72 -9.54 6.29
C LEU A 123 1.31 -8.18 5.73
N ALA A 124 1.59 -7.12 6.47
CA ALA A 124 1.38 -5.75 6.08
C ALA A 124 2.72 -5.01 6.00
N ILE A 125 2.97 -4.26 4.94
CA ILE A 125 4.20 -3.47 4.81
C ILE A 125 4.11 -2.08 5.46
N HIS A 126 2.96 -1.74 6.04
CA HIS A 126 2.73 -0.45 6.70
C HIS A 126 1.67 -0.58 7.80
N PRO A 127 1.77 0.17 8.93
CA PRO A 127 0.79 0.09 10.02
C PRO A 127 -0.66 0.34 9.60
N ARG A 128 -0.93 1.28 8.68
CA ARG A 128 -2.30 1.51 8.16
C ARG A 128 -2.90 0.28 7.46
N ILE A 129 -2.06 -0.50 6.77
CA ILE A 129 -2.50 -1.74 6.11
C ILE A 129 -2.81 -2.79 7.18
N ALA A 130 -1.98 -2.88 8.22
CA ALA A 130 -2.21 -3.79 9.34
C ALA A 130 -3.54 -3.49 10.05
N SER A 131 -3.85 -2.21 10.31
CA SER A 131 -5.15 -1.82 10.88
C SER A 131 -6.30 -2.24 9.99
N ALA A 132 -6.24 -1.94 8.68
CA ALA A 132 -7.28 -2.33 7.73
C ALA A 132 -7.48 -3.86 7.65
N LEU A 133 -6.41 -4.65 7.75
CA LEU A 133 -6.48 -6.12 7.77
C LEU A 133 -7.14 -6.64 9.04
N SER A 134 -6.82 -6.06 10.19
CA SER A 134 -7.46 -6.40 11.47
C SER A 134 -8.95 -6.05 11.46
N GLU A 135 -9.30 -4.89 10.91
CA GLU A 135 -10.69 -4.46 10.73
C GLU A 135 -11.45 -5.35 9.72
N ALA A 136 -10.75 -5.87 8.70
CA ALA A 136 -11.32 -6.80 7.74
C ALA A 136 -11.55 -8.22 8.30
N GLY A 137 -11.01 -8.54 9.50
CA GLY A 137 -11.25 -9.80 10.19
C GLY A 137 -10.14 -10.83 10.09
N PHE A 138 -8.93 -10.48 9.62
CA PHE A 138 -7.79 -11.39 9.68
C PHE A 138 -7.43 -11.73 11.13
N GLY A 139 -7.30 -13.01 11.45
CA GLY A 139 -7.02 -13.45 12.82
C GLY A 139 -5.58 -13.25 13.26
N ARG A 140 -4.65 -13.13 12.30
CA ARG A 140 -3.25 -12.82 12.57
C ARG A 140 -2.69 -11.86 11.53
N VAL A 141 -2.21 -10.71 11.99
CA VAL A 141 -1.57 -9.68 11.16
C VAL A 141 -0.19 -9.36 11.71
N GLU A 142 0.82 -9.44 10.85
CA GLU A 142 2.20 -9.14 11.19
C GLU A 142 2.73 -8.00 10.31
N LEU A 143 3.56 -7.14 10.89
CA LEU A 143 4.22 -6.07 10.15
C LEU A 143 5.55 -6.56 9.57
N THR A 144 5.83 -6.12 8.35
CA THR A 144 7.12 -6.27 7.69
C THR A 144 7.46 -4.96 6.98
N ARG A 145 8.63 -4.88 6.36
CA ARG A 145 9.00 -3.77 5.46
C ARG A 145 8.82 -4.17 4.01
N ALA A 146 8.70 -3.18 3.11
CA ALA A 146 8.48 -3.40 1.68
C ALA A 146 9.62 -4.14 0.94
N PRO A 147 10.93 -3.98 1.26
CA PRO A 147 11.99 -4.73 0.58
C PRO A 147 11.80 -6.24 0.70
N LEU A 148 12.06 -6.97 -0.39
CA LEU A 148 11.84 -8.42 -0.47
C LEU A 148 12.59 -9.18 0.63
N GLU A 149 13.81 -8.79 0.93
CA GLU A 149 14.65 -9.38 1.97
C GLU A 149 13.99 -9.31 3.35
N GLU A 150 13.33 -8.21 3.64
CA GLU A 150 12.61 -8.00 4.90
C GLU A 150 11.35 -8.89 4.98
N VAL A 151 10.63 -9.01 3.87
CA VAL A 151 9.47 -9.91 3.78
C VAL A 151 9.92 -11.36 4.02
N LEU A 152 10.98 -11.81 3.33
CA LEU A 152 11.53 -13.17 3.49
C LEU A 152 12.04 -13.42 4.90
N SER A 153 12.78 -12.45 5.48
CA SER A 153 13.28 -12.55 6.86
C SER A 153 12.12 -12.68 7.85
N THR A 154 11.05 -11.90 7.67
CA THR A 154 9.86 -11.98 8.51
C THR A 154 9.20 -13.35 8.38
N LEU A 155 9.01 -13.86 7.15
CA LEU A 155 8.42 -15.20 6.92
C LEU A 155 9.27 -16.32 7.55
N HIS A 156 10.60 -16.28 7.42
CA HIS A 156 11.50 -17.26 8.05
C HIS A 156 11.37 -17.22 9.57
N ARG A 157 11.35 -16.05 10.19
CA ARG A 157 11.15 -15.88 11.63
C ARG A 157 9.81 -16.46 12.10
N LEU A 158 8.74 -16.21 11.33
CA LEU A 158 7.39 -16.68 11.65
C LEU A 158 7.25 -18.21 11.45
N ALA A 159 7.95 -18.78 10.49
CA ALA A 159 7.98 -20.23 10.26
C ALA A 159 8.79 -20.98 11.36
N ALA A 160 9.84 -20.33 11.91
CA ALA A 160 10.65 -20.90 12.96
C ALA A 160 10.02 -20.78 14.37
N ALA A 161 9.01 -19.90 14.54
CA ALA A 161 8.30 -19.75 15.79
C ALA A 161 7.43 -21.00 16.04
N PRO A 162 7.53 -21.69 17.20
CA PRO A 162 6.69 -22.83 17.51
C PRO A 162 5.22 -22.40 17.48
N SER A 163 4.38 -23.18 16.77
CA SER A 163 2.94 -22.99 16.77
C SER A 163 2.45 -23.10 18.22
N LEU A 164 1.99 -22.00 18.79
CA LEU A 164 1.26 -22.03 20.06
C LEU A 164 -0.08 -22.74 19.80
N THR A 165 -0.06 -24.06 19.85
CA THR A 165 -1.29 -24.85 19.93
C THR A 165 -1.91 -24.51 21.28
N PRO A 166 -3.16 -24.01 21.36
CA PRO A 166 -3.82 -23.83 22.64
C PRO A 166 -3.95 -25.20 23.27
N ARG A 167 -3.29 -25.38 24.43
CA ARG A 167 -3.44 -26.57 25.26
C ARG A 167 -4.88 -26.55 25.77
N MET A 168 -5.74 -27.41 25.21
CA MET A 168 -7.07 -27.62 25.78
C MET A 168 -6.91 -28.08 27.23
N PRO A 169 -7.59 -27.45 28.21
CA PRO A 169 -7.66 -27.98 29.55
C PRO A 169 -8.42 -29.31 29.54
N ALA A 170 -7.88 -30.28 30.26
CA ALA A 170 -8.48 -31.60 30.49
C ALA A 170 -9.74 -31.47 31.34
#